data_79ca7bac8cc8b4c3e7a9bac3528757d4
#
_entry.id   79ca7bac8cc8b4c3e7a9bac3528757d4
#
_cell.length_a   1.000
_cell.length_b   1.000
_cell.length_c   1.000
_cell.angle_alpha   90.00
_cell.angle_beta   90.00
_cell.angle_gamma   90.00
#
_symmetry.space_group_name_H-M   'P 1'
#
loop_
_entity.id
_entity.type
_entity.pdbx_description
1 polymer ?
#
loop_
_entity_poly.entity_id
_entity_poly.type
_entity_poly.pdbx_seq_one_letter_code
_entity_poly.pdbx_strand_id
1 'polypeptide(L)'
;MSTDTSADEPQEVAVDDLDAFKRVFRRHAAGVAAVTALAPDGRPVGFTATSLASLAAVPPLATFNMAQVASAWPAMTVGNHVAIHTLGPRTRHLAEKLSGDNSLRFEGDHWKPGPFGVPILEGVTSWMLGRIIEVHPVVNNAVIVVQIETGALGPEDEALLYHERAYRSPGAVV
;
A
#
# COMPACT_ATOMS: atom_id res chain seq x y z
N MET A 1 29.62 -40.46 2.80
CA MET A 1 28.70 -39.45 2.27
C MET A 1 27.80 -39.05 3.44
N SER A 2 28.20 -38.00 4.16
CA SER A 2 27.38 -37.43 5.24
C SER A 2 26.42 -36.43 4.60
N THR A 3 25.13 -36.72 4.64
CA THR A 3 24.09 -35.77 4.27
C THR A 3 23.99 -34.76 5.40
N ASP A 4 24.40 -33.55 5.13
CA ASP A 4 24.22 -32.39 6.01
C ASP A 4 22.73 -32.04 6.06
N THR A 5 22.07 -32.49 7.14
CA THR A 5 20.63 -32.34 7.37
C THR A 5 20.32 -31.09 8.24
N SER A 6 21.29 -30.17 8.38
CA SER A 6 21.17 -29.04 9.32
C SER A 6 20.43 -27.79 8.79
N ALA A 7 19.88 -27.84 7.55
CA ALA A 7 19.31 -26.65 6.90
C ALA A 7 17.78 -26.45 7.11
N ASP A 8 17.09 -27.40 7.76
CA ASP A 8 15.60 -27.42 7.75
C ASP A 8 14.93 -27.29 9.14
N GLU A 9 15.70 -27.01 10.19
CA GLU A 9 15.07 -26.75 11.50
C GLU A 9 14.55 -25.31 11.59
N PRO A 10 13.29 -25.12 12.03
CA PRO A 10 12.73 -23.79 12.23
C PRO A 10 13.57 -23.00 13.25
N GLN A 11 14.08 -21.85 12.86
CA GLN A 11 14.76 -20.96 13.77
C GLN A 11 13.72 -20.22 14.64
N GLU A 12 13.70 -20.50 15.94
CA GLU A 12 12.88 -19.73 16.89
C GLU A 12 13.23 -18.24 16.87
N VAL A 13 12.20 -17.42 16.92
CA VAL A 13 12.31 -15.95 16.92
C VAL A 13 11.72 -15.43 18.22
N ALA A 14 12.54 -14.79 19.05
CA ALA A 14 12.05 -14.14 20.26
C ALA A 14 11.11 -12.98 19.91
N VAL A 15 9.94 -12.91 20.57
CA VAL A 15 8.86 -11.93 20.26
C VAL A 15 9.29 -10.48 20.56
N ASP A 16 10.20 -10.27 21.46
CA ASP A 16 10.77 -8.99 21.88
C ASP A 16 12.02 -8.58 21.08
N ASP A 17 12.53 -9.46 20.21
CA ASP A 17 13.64 -9.14 19.30
C ASP A 17 13.13 -8.42 18.06
N LEU A 18 13.31 -7.09 18.01
CA LEU A 18 12.95 -6.25 16.86
C LEU A 18 13.61 -6.72 15.54
N ASP A 19 14.84 -7.23 15.59
CA ASP A 19 15.54 -7.68 14.39
C ASP A 19 15.00 -9.03 13.89
N ALA A 20 14.57 -9.89 14.80
CA ALA A 20 13.87 -11.11 14.47
C ALA A 20 12.51 -10.82 13.81
N PHE A 21 11.71 -9.90 14.38
CA PHE A 21 10.47 -9.41 13.77
C PHE A 21 10.68 -8.88 12.35
N LYS A 22 11.70 -8.02 12.15
CA LYS A 22 12.05 -7.49 10.84
C LYS A 22 12.46 -8.59 9.85
N ARG A 23 13.19 -9.61 10.30
CA ARG A 23 13.60 -10.74 9.45
C ARG A 23 12.42 -11.57 8.96
N VAL A 24 11.44 -11.83 9.85
CA VAL A 24 10.20 -12.52 9.48
C VAL A 24 9.44 -11.73 8.41
N PHE A 25 9.20 -10.43 8.65
CA PHE A 25 8.48 -9.59 7.69
C PHE A 25 9.23 -9.36 6.37
N ARG A 26 10.56 -9.48 6.33
CA ARG A 26 11.30 -9.46 5.06
C ARG A 26 10.98 -10.64 4.16
N ARG A 27 10.69 -11.81 4.74
CA ARG A 27 10.28 -13.02 3.99
C ARG A 27 8.81 -13.01 3.57
N HIS A 28 8.01 -12.10 4.10
CA HIS A 28 6.63 -11.91 3.70
C HIS A 28 6.56 -11.05 2.44
N ALA A 29 6.13 -11.64 1.32
CA ALA A 29 5.86 -10.89 0.10
C ALA A 29 4.53 -10.14 0.23
N ALA A 30 4.54 -8.85 -0.08
CA ALA A 30 3.35 -8.01 -0.03
C ALA A 30 3.11 -7.32 -1.38
N GLY A 31 1.86 -7.22 -1.80
CA GLY A 31 1.48 -6.39 -2.93
C GLY A 31 1.78 -4.92 -2.65
N VAL A 32 2.21 -4.19 -3.67
CA VAL A 32 2.48 -2.76 -3.57
C VAL A 32 1.28 -1.98 -4.09
N ALA A 33 0.74 -1.14 -3.23
CA ALA A 33 -0.33 -0.21 -3.56
C ALA A 33 0.10 1.23 -3.31
N ALA A 34 -0.56 2.18 -3.97
CA ALA A 34 -0.46 3.59 -3.67
C ALA A 34 -1.81 4.11 -3.18
N VAL A 35 -1.80 4.90 -2.12
CA VAL A 35 -3.00 5.55 -1.58
C VAL A 35 -2.86 7.06 -1.80
N THR A 36 -3.91 7.67 -2.33
CA THR A 36 -3.98 9.12 -2.56
C THR A 36 -5.23 9.71 -1.93
N ALA A 37 -5.16 10.97 -1.53
CA ALA A 37 -6.27 11.71 -0.94
C ALA A 37 -6.06 13.21 -1.17
N LEU A 38 -7.04 14.00 -0.75
CA LEU A 38 -6.87 15.44 -0.56
C LEU A 38 -6.68 15.73 0.93
N ALA A 39 -5.65 16.51 1.24
CA ALA A 39 -5.47 17.07 2.57
C ALA A 39 -6.59 18.08 2.88
N PRO A 40 -6.79 18.49 4.17
CA PRO A 40 -7.83 19.45 4.53
C PRO A 40 -7.74 20.80 3.81
N ASP A 41 -6.56 21.18 3.34
CA ASP A 41 -6.31 22.40 2.55
C ASP A 41 -6.50 22.19 1.03
N GLY A 42 -6.96 21.00 0.60
CA GLY A 42 -7.18 20.65 -0.81
C GLY A 42 -5.94 20.21 -1.58
N ARG A 43 -4.76 20.18 -0.94
CA ARG A 43 -3.54 19.69 -1.62
C ARG A 43 -3.59 18.16 -1.80
N PRO A 44 -3.10 17.65 -2.95
CA PRO A 44 -2.91 16.23 -3.14
C PRO A 44 -1.88 15.68 -2.15
N VAL A 45 -2.22 14.55 -1.52
CA VAL A 45 -1.34 13.78 -0.65
C VAL A 45 -1.42 12.30 -1.02
N GLY A 46 -0.37 11.56 -0.74
CA GLY A 46 -0.37 10.12 -1.02
C GLY A 46 0.91 9.46 -0.52
N PHE A 47 0.88 8.15 -0.51
CA PHE A 47 1.99 7.31 -0.05
C PHE A 47 1.89 5.91 -0.65
N THR A 48 2.98 5.17 -0.58
CA THR A 48 3.04 3.76 -0.96
C THR A 48 2.72 2.88 0.26
N ALA A 49 1.85 1.90 0.08
CA ALA A 49 1.45 0.95 1.11
C ALA A 49 1.68 -0.50 0.66
N THR A 50 2.15 -1.32 1.59
CA THR A 50 2.26 -2.78 1.44
C THR A 50 1.32 -3.54 2.37
N SER A 51 0.42 -2.83 3.03
CA SER A 51 -0.52 -3.36 4.03
C SER A 51 -1.97 -3.40 3.51
N LEU A 52 -2.18 -3.21 2.21
CA LEU A 52 -3.51 -3.29 1.63
C LEU A 52 -4.09 -4.70 1.76
N ALA A 53 -5.29 -4.79 2.32
CA ALA A 53 -6.05 -6.03 2.41
C ALA A 53 -7.53 -5.81 2.06
N SER A 54 -8.15 -6.82 1.43
CA SER A 54 -9.60 -6.92 1.34
C SER A 54 -10.15 -7.35 2.70
N LEU A 55 -11.12 -6.58 3.25
CA LEU A 55 -11.73 -6.88 4.54
C LEU A 55 -13.07 -7.61 4.38
N ALA A 56 -13.91 -7.16 3.45
CA ALA A 56 -15.21 -7.76 3.15
C ALA A 56 -15.61 -7.50 1.70
N ALA A 57 -16.44 -8.39 1.15
CA ALA A 57 -17.00 -8.25 -0.19
C ALA A 57 -18.36 -7.56 -0.18
N VAL A 58 -19.15 -7.71 0.88
CA VAL A 58 -20.49 -7.11 1.03
C VAL A 58 -20.66 -6.57 2.45
N PRO A 59 -20.64 -5.24 2.63
CA PRO A 59 -20.25 -4.23 1.65
C PRO A 59 -18.77 -4.36 1.25
N PRO A 60 -18.34 -3.80 0.10
CA PRO A 60 -16.96 -3.88 -0.32
C PRO A 60 -16.08 -3.01 0.58
N LEU A 61 -15.26 -3.64 1.42
CA LEU A 61 -14.37 -2.99 2.37
C LEU A 61 -12.92 -3.37 2.12
N ALA A 62 -12.05 -2.39 2.22
CA ALA A 62 -10.59 -2.58 2.20
C ALA A 62 -9.95 -1.93 3.43
N THR A 63 -8.78 -2.43 3.81
CA THR A 63 -7.97 -1.85 4.89
C THR A 63 -6.56 -1.61 4.45
N PHE A 64 -5.93 -0.62 5.06
CA PHE A 64 -4.48 -0.41 5.01
C PHE A 64 -4.00 0.21 6.31
N ASN A 65 -2.69 0.09 6.58
CA ASN A 65 -2.06 0.66 7.76
C ASN A 65 -1.19 1.85 7.37
N MET A 66 -1.08 2.83 8.27
CA MET A 66 -0.14 3.92 8.12
C MET A 66 0.37 4.46 9.45
N ALA A 67 1.54 5.10 9.41
CA ALA A 67 2.06 5.80 10.57
C ALA A 67 1.36 7.16 10.75
N GLN A 68 1.01 7.53 11.99
CA GLN A 68 0.36 8.81 12.30
C GLN A 68 1.28 10.03 12.10
N VAL A 69 2.60 9.81 12.00
CA VAL A 69 3.57 10.86 11.67
C VAL A 69 3.72 11.10 10.16
N ALA A 70 3.08 10.30 9.31
CA ALA A 70 3.16 10.45 7.87
C ALA A 70 2.49 11.76 7.41
N SER A 71 3.03 12.40 6.39
CA SER A 71 2.53 13.67 5.84
C SER A 71 1.09 13.60 5.32
N ALA A 72 0.62 12.42 4.93
CA ALA A 72 -0.75 12.19 4.49
C ALA A 72 -1.73 11.92 5.66
N TRP A 73 -1.26 11.77 6.90
CA TRP A 73 -2.10 11.47 8.06
C TRP A 73 -3.28 12.44 8.26
N PRO A 74 -3.12 13.78 8.12
CA PRO A 74 -4.24 14.71 8.28
C PRO A 74 -5.41 14.49 7.31
N ALA A 75 -5.18 13.79 6.20
CA ALA A 75 -6.24 13.41 5.27
C ALA A 75 -6.99 12.13 5.67
N MET A 76 -6.49 11.35 6.62
CA MET A 76 -7.07 10.05 7.02
C MET A 76 -8.13 10.23 8.10
N THR A 77 -9.21 10.92 7.76
CA THR A 77 -10.34 11.19 8.65
C THR A 77 -11.61 10.51 8.17
N VAL A 78 -12.44 10.05 9.08
CA VAL A 78 -13.74 9.45 8.76
C VAL A 78 -14.56 10.42 7.89
N GLY A 79 -15.12 9.91 6.80
CA GLY A 79 -15.86 10.67 5.81
C GLY A 79 -15.04 11.19 4.64
N ASN A 80 -13.71 11.28 4.76
CA ASN A 80 -12.86 11.69 3.63
C ASN A 80 -12.74 10.58 2.58
N HIS A 81 -12.54 10.97 1.31
CA HIS A 81 -12.34 10.03 0.21
C HIS A 81 -10.87 9.76 -0.02
N VAL A 82 -10.57 8.51 -0.34
CA VAL A 82 -9.24 8.05 -0.73
C VAL A 82 -9.33 7.21 -1.99
N ALA A 83 -8.31 7.27 -2.83
CA ALA A 83 -8.14 6.33 -3.93
C ALA A 83 -6.99 5.37 -3.61
N ILE A 84 -7.20 4.10 -3.88
CA ILE A 84 -6.25 3.00 -3.68
C ILE A 84 -5.92 2.46 -5.07
N HIS A 85 -4.63 2.46 -5.42
CA HIS A 85 -4.15 2.04 -6.73
C HIS A 85 -3.32 0.77 -6.58
N THR A 86 -3.60 -0.24 -7.40
CA THR A 86 -2.71 -1.40 -7.52
C THR A 86 -1.67 -1.14 -8.59
N LEU A 87 -0.43 -1.48 -8.32
CA LEU A 87 0.70 -1.18 -9.18
C LEU A 87 1.24 -2.43 -9.85
N GLY A 88 1.78 -2.24 -11.05
CA GLY A 88 2.54 -3.25 -11.79
C GLY A 88 4.00 -2.83 -11.99
N PRO A 89 4.85 -3.71 -12.54
CA PRO A 89 6.25 -3.40 -12.86
C PRO A 89 6.43 -2.13 -13.70
N ARG A 90 5.52 -1.87 -14.66
CA ARG A 90 5.55 -0.66 -15.50
C ARG A 90 5.31 0.63 -14.72
N THR A 91 4.61 0.56 -13.59
CA THR A 91 4.31 1.69 -12.71
C THR A 91 5.13 1.70 -11.42
N ARG A 92 6.20 0.91 -11.34
CA ARG A 92 7.13 0.88 -10.20
C ARG A 92 7.63 2.28 -9.82
N HIS A 93 7.91 3.13 -10.81
CA HIS A 93 8.35 4.51 -10.58
C HIS A 93 7.35 5.34 -9.73
N LEU A 94 6.04 5.03 -9.78
CA LEU A 94 5.03 5.66 -8.93
C LEU A 94 5.18 5.23 -7.47
N ALA A 95 5.48 3.94 -7.22
CA ALA A 95 5.77 3.47 -5.86
C ALA A 95 7.01 4.17 -5.28
N GLU A 96 8.06 4.31 -6.07
CA GLU A 96 9.28 5.02 -5.67
C GLU A 96 9.01 6.50 -5.41
N LYS A 97 8.27 7.17 -6.30
CA LYS A 97 7.90 8.57 -6.17
C LYS A 97 7.07 8.85 -4.93
N LEU A 98 6.04 8.04 -4.67
CA LEU A 98 5.15 8.22 -3.51
C LEU A 98 5.75 7.79 -2.17
N SER A 99 6.83 7.00 -2.18
CA SER A 99 7.63 6.72 -0.99
C SER A 99 8.77 7.73 -0.76
N GLY A 100 9.07 8.58 -1.74
CA GLY A 100 10.13 9.58 -1.70
C GLY A 100 9.74 10.88 -1.01
N ASP A 101 10.41 11.97 -1.41
CA ASP A 101 10.20 13.30 -0.86
C ASP A 101 8.74 13.74 -1.04
N ASN A 102 8.12 14.14 0.06
CA ASN A 102 6.71 14.56 0.10
C ASN A 102 6.40 15.74 -0.83
N SER A 103 7.32 16.71 -0.97
CA SER A 103 7.12 17.89 -1.82
C SER A 103 7.06 17.55 -3.31
N LEU A 104 7.68 16.44 -3.72
CA LEU A 104 7.83 16.05 -5.12
C LEU A 104 6.78 15.00 -5.60
N ARG A 105 6.01 14.42 -4.66
CA ARG A 105 5.13 13.27 -4.96
C ARG A 105 4.10 13.55 -6.05
N PHE A 106 3.60 14.76 -6.13
CA PHE A 106 2.56 15.17 -7.08
C PHE A 106 3.03 16.17 -8.13
N GLU A 107 4.33 16.40 -8.24
CA GLU A 107 4.91 17.15 -9.35
C GLU A 107 4.92 16.30 -10.63
N GLY A 108 4.42 16.86 -11.75
CA GLY A 108 4.37 16.22 -13.05
C GLY A 108 2.96 15.73 -13.44
N ASP A 109 2.90 14.92 -14.49
CA ASP A 109 1.70 14.53 -15.22
C ASP A 109 1.25 13.08 -14.99
N HIS A 110 1.79 12.42 -13.97
CA HIS A 110 1.52 11.01 -13.66
C HIS A 110 0.20 10.78 -12.93
N TRP A 111 -0.61 11.80 -12.72
CA TRP A 111 -1.91 11.75 -12.07
C TRP A 111 -2.85 12.82 -12.63
N LYS A 112 -4.15 12.62 -12.38
CA LYS A 112 -5.19 13.61 -12.69
C LYS A 112 -6.27 13.63 -11.61
N PRO A 113 -7.03 14.73 -11.47
CA PRO A 113 -8.19 14.75 -10.58
C PRO A 113 -9.23 13.69 -11.00
N GLY A 114 -9.61 12.84 -10.07
CA GLY A 114 -10.70 11.90 -10.20
C GLY A 114 -11.97 12.38 -9.51
N PRO A 115 -12.90 11.45 -9.17
CA PRO A 115 -14.08 11.79 -8.40
C PRO A 115 -13.70 12.48 -7.08
N PHE A 116 -14.49 13.46 -6.68
CA PHE A 116 -14.26 14.31 -5.49
C PHE A 116 -12.93 15.08 -5.51
N GLY A 117 -12.26 15.17 -6.67
CA GLY A 117 -10.94 15.81 -6.80
C GLY A 117 -9.78 14.94 -6.32
N VAL A 118 -10.03 13.73 -5.84
CA VAL A 118 -8.98 12.82 -5.35
C VAL A 118 -8.03 12.46 -6.49
N PRO A 119 -6.70 12.54 -6.30
CA PRO A 119 -5.74 12.20 -7.36
C PRO A 119 -5.84 10.74 -7.78
N ILE A 120 -6.05 10.49 -9.06
CA ILE A 120 -5.97 9.17 -9.68
C ILE A 120 -4.67 9.06 -10.46
N LEU A 121 -3.85 8.08 -10.10
CA LEU A 121 -2.56 7.82 -10.76
C LEU A 121 -2.79 7.17 -12.13
N GLU A 122 -2.00 7.57 -13.12
CA GLU A 122 -2.13 7.06 -14.48
C GLU A 122 -1.29 5.79 -14.72
N GLY A 123 -1.76 4.94 -15.62
CA GLY A 123 -1.07 3.71 -16.03
C GLY A 123 -1.08 2.58 -15.01
N VAL A 124 -1.75 2.73 -13.88
CA VAL A 124 -1.88 1.72 -12.83
C VAL A 124 -2.74 0.53 -13.29
N THR A 125 -2.56 -0.65 -12.70
CA THR A 125 -3.31 -1.86 -13.09
C THR A 125 -4.77 -1.80 -12.70
N SER A 126 -5.09 -1.13 -11.60
CA SER A 126 -6.45 -0.76 -11.20
C SER A 126 -6.43 0.36 -10.19
N TRP A 127 -7.58 1.00 -10.01
CA TRP A 127 -7.79 1.88 -8.87
C TRP A 127 -9.20 1.67 -8.31
N MET A 128 -9.33 1.88 -7.00
CA MET A 128 -10.59 1.89 -6.25
C MET A 128 -10.66 3.22 -5.50
N LEU A 129 -11.82 3.83 -5.47
CA LEU A 129 -12.09 5.03 -4.67
C LEU A 129 -13.19 4.71 -3.68
N GLY A 130 -13.00 5.15 -2.46
CA GLY A 130 -13.97 4.94 -1.40
C GLY A 130 -13.83 5.95 -0.28
N ARG A 131 -14.74 5.85 0.67
CA ARG A 131 -14.81 6.72 1.83
C ARG A 131 -14.25 6.00 3.06
N ILE A 132 -13.43 6.69 3.82
CA ILE A 132 -12.97 6.21 5.11
C ILE A 132 -14.17 6.14 6.06
N ILE A 133 -14.48 4.94 6.56
CA ILE A 133 -15.59 4.71 7.50
C ILE A 133 -15.10 4.54 8.92
N GLU A 134 -13.87 4.06 9.13
CA GLU A 134 -13.27 3.88 10.45
C GLU A 134 -11.77 4.16 10.41
N VAL A 135 -11.27 4.68 11.52
CA VAL A 135 -9.84 4.91 11.78
C VAL A 135 -9.54 4.37 13.17
N HIS A 136 -8.70 3.36 13.26
CA HIS A 136 -8.31 2.72 14.50
C HIS A 136 -6.84 3.02 14.84
N PRO A 137 -6.57 4.02 15.67
CA PRO A 137 -5.21 4.28 16.16
C PRO A 137 -4.67 3.12 16.99
N VAL A 138 -3.43 2.72 16.70
CA VAL A 138 -2.70 1.69 17.46
C VAL A 138 -1.29 2.21 17.69
N VAL A 139 -1.00 2.66 18.91
CA VAL A 139 0.27 3.29 19.29
C VAL A 139 0.56 4.48 18.35
N ASN A 140 1.61 4.41 17.52
CA ASN A 140 2.02 5.46 16.58
C ASN A 140 1.54 5.18 15.13
N ASN A 141 0.71 4.17 14.96
CA ASN A 141 0.13 3.77 13.67
C ASN A 141 -1.40 3.77 13.74
N ALA A 142 -2.04 3.52 12.62
CA ALA A 142 -3.48 3.31 12.56
C ALA A 142 -3.83 2.30 11.47
N VAL A 143 -4.92 1.57 11.69
CA VAL A 143 -5.63 0.80 10.65
C VAL A 143 -6.75 1.70 10.12
N ILE A 144 -6.79 1.86 8.81
CA ILE A 144 -7.81 2.64 8.10
C ILE A 144 -8.76 1.66 7.40
N VAL A 145 -10.06 1.85 7.59
CA VAL A 145 -11.10 1.06 6.93
C VAL A 145 -11.80 1.94 5.90
N VAL A 146 -11.83 1.46 4.66
CA VAL A 146 -12.41 2.18 3.53
C VAL A 146 -13.55 1.38 2.94
N GLN A 147 -14.73 1.98 2.80
CA GLN A 147 -15.83 1.45 2.02
C GLN A 147 -15.65 1.89 0.56
N ILE A 148 -15.47 0.92 -0.32
CA ILE A 148 -15.25 1.19 -1.74
C ILE A 148 -16.58 1.56 -2.40
N GLU A 149 -16.57 2.64 -3.16
CA GLU A 149 -17.75 3.21 -3.83
C GLU A 149 -17.66 3.08 -5.35
N THR A 150 -16.46 3.14 -5.93
CA THR A 150 -16.23 3.03 -7.37
C THR A 150 -14.79 2.61 -7.66
N GLY A 151 -14.49 2.33 -8.92
CA GLY A 151 -13.15 1.98 -9.37
C GLY A 151 -13.11 1.64 -10.86
N ALA A 152 -11.91 1.40 -11.37
CA ALA A 152 -11.70 0.95 -12.73
C ALA A 152 -10.47 0.04 -12.84
N LEU A 153 -10.51 -0.84 -13.82
CA LEU A 153 -9.34 -1.59 -14.27
C LEU A 153 -8.53 -0.72 -15.25
N GLY A 154 -7.24 -0.75 -15.11
CA GLY A 154 -6.30 -0.13 -16.02
C GLY A 154 -5.69 -1.14 -16.99
N PRO A 155 -4.54 -0.82 -17.60
CA PRO A 155 -3.82 -1.74 -18.49
C PRO A 155 -3.41 -3.02 -17.74
N GLU A 156 -3.51 -4.17 -18.41
CA GLU A 156 -3.01 -5.43 -17.89
C GLU A 156 -1.50 -5.33 -17.63
N ASP A 157 -1.09 -5.74 -16.45
CA ASP A 157 0.30 -5.87 -16.03
C ASP A 157 0.38 -6.92 -14.91
N GLU A 158 1.57 -7.41 -14.61
CA GLU A 158 1.81 -8.25 -13.44
C GLU A 158 1.65 -7.41 -12.16
N ALA A 159 1.42 -8.07 -11.03
CA ALA A 159 1.41 -7.38 -9.74
C ALA A 159 2.81 -6.91 -9.34
N LEU A 160 2.95 -5.69 -8.83
CA LEU A 160 4.17 -5.25 -8.18
C LEU A 160 4.20 -5.78 -6.75
N LEU A 161 5.23 -6.54 -6.42
CA LEU A 161 5.46 -7.07 -5.09
C LEU A 161 6.63 -6.37 -4.41
N TYR A 162 6.59 -6.31 -3.09
CA TYR A 162 7.73 -5.93 -2.25
C TYR A 162 8.15 -7.11 -1.39
N HIS A 163 9.37 -7.61 -1.61
CA HIS A 163 9.89 -8.77 -0.93
C HIS A 163 11.40 -8.61 -0.73
N GLU A 164 11.88 -8.91 0.47
CA GLU A 164 13.30 -8.79 0.84
C GLU A 164 13.93 -7.43 0.47
N ARG A 165 13.18 -6.36 0.75
CA ARG A 165 13.57 -4.96 0.48
C ARG A 165 13.77 -4.64 -1.01
N ALA A 166 13.18 -5.41 -1.90
CA ALA A 166 13.21 -5.16 -3.34
C ALA A 166 11.82 -5.26 -3.96
N TYR A 167 11.61 -4.49 -5.01
CA TYR A 167 10.45 -4.67 -5.88
C TYR A 167 10.64 -5.93 -6.73
N ARG A 168 9.58 -6.71 -6.85
CA ARG A 168 9.54 -7.99 -7.57
C ARG A 168 8.25 -8.06 -8.41
N SER A 169 8.24 -8.93 -9.41
CA SER A 169 7.02 -9.46 -10.00
C SER A 169 6.77 -10.90 -9.55
N PRO A 170 5.54 -11.41 -9.71
CA PRO A 170 5.23 -12.82 -9.48
C PRO A 170 6.18 -13.72 -10.29
N GLY A 171 6.55 -14.83 -9.70
CA GLY A 171 7.30 -15.89 -10.38
C GLY A 171 6.38 -16.81 -11.19
N ALA A 172 6.92 -17.96 -11.61
CA ALA A 172 6.14 -19.01 -12.27
C ALA A 172 4.98 -19.49 -11.38
N VAL A 173 3.89 -19.88 -12.01
CA VAL A 173 2.78 -20.57 -11.33
C VAL A 173 3.28 -21.93 -10.84
N VAL A 174 3.08 -22.25 -9.56
CA VAL A 174 3.47 -23.49 -8.89
C VAL A 174 2.30 -24.44 -8.78
#